data_3ac668362f25d03325b5861791c441f5
#
_entry.id   3ac668362f25d03325b5861791c441f5
#
_cell.length_a   1.000
_cell.length_b   1.000
_cell.length_c   1.000
_cell.angle_alpha   90.00
_cell.angle_beta   90.00
_cell.angle_gamma   90.00
#
_symmetry.space_group_name_H-M   'P 1'
#
loop_
_entity.id
_entity.type
_entity.pdbx_description
1 polymer ?
#
loop_
_entity_poly.entity_id
_entity_poly.type
_entity_poly.pdbx_seq_one_letter_code
_entity_poly.pdbx_strand_id
1 'polypeptide(L)'
;MLKKTQHLTIAIVTTTLAACGSNHNEPLYYQSGESLSSFDQDTFEEYVSETQAWIRAERYYLTEDKEREIALNSPKEYRPSKMNGEAILLVHGLGDSPYSFIDIAQRLSDQGYLVRTMLLPGHGTKVGDLKLVSAKLWQQSVEQQIKLLQREVNSVWLGGYSTGANLVTSYALNDDSLNGLILFSPAFKAQSNLAPMTQWAQYFMDWADQDPEDNYLRYGSLPMKAAASYYETTQQVQQQLSKAGSYDKPVFMLLSEGDTVIDKSFAVQQFTTTFTNPNSHLVWLGDNPPKDQRVSAYSMNLPSFRVSEGSHMGGLFSPENKEYGIEGKVRICDNGQPIEDTLKCQSGEPVWYSSYGYLEPGKVHARLTFNPYFDESIEELEKVLSKQ
;
A
#
# COMPACT_ATOMS: atom_id res chain seq x y z
N MET A 1 -74.21 26.55 14.36
CA MET A 1 -72.94 25.85 14.68
C MET A 1 -72.71 24.74 13.68
N LEU A 2 -71.96 24.97 12.59
CA LEU A 2 -71.62 23.95 11.62
C LEU A 2 -70.17 23.54 11.82
N LYS A 3 -69.94 22.27 12.14
CA LYS A 3 -68.61 21.66 12.18
C LYS A 3 -68.14 21.36 10.76
N LYS A 4 -67.04 22.00 10.32
CA LYS A 4 -66.33 21.64 9.10
C LYS A 4 -65.44 20.45 9.38
N THR A 5 -65.70 19.33 8.68
CA THR A 5 -64.84 18.15 8.62
C THR A 5 -63.77 18.39 7.56
N GLN A 6 -62.50 18.43 7.93
CA GLN A 6 -61.37 18.46 6.97
C GLN A 6 -61.02 17.01 6.59
N HIS A 7 -61.13 16.71 5.31
CA HIS A 7 -60.63 15.48 4.73
C HIS A 7 -59.11 15.65 4.45
N LEU A 8 -58.27 14.85 5.14
CA LEU A 8 -56.85 14.76 4.90
C LEU A 8 -56.62 13.79 3.74
N THR A 9 -56.27 14.31 2.57
CA THR A 9 -55.90 13.50 1.41
C THR A 9 -54.43 13.12 1.55
N ILE A 10 -54.16 11.83 1.83
CA ILE A 10 -52.80 11.27 1.82
C ILE A 10 -52.42 11.00 0.36
N ALA A 11 -51.51 11.79 -0.16
CA ALA A 11 -50.87 11.52 -1.45
C ALA A 11 -49.81 10.43 -1.25
N ILE A 12 -50.06 9.24 -1.79
CA ILE A 12 -49.07 8.16 -1.87
C ILE A 12 -48.12 8.51 -3.03
N VAL A 13 -46.91 8.98 -2.71
CA VAL A 13 -45.81 9.12 -3.66
C VAL A 13 -45.23 7.74 -3.90
N THR A 14 -45.58 7.11 -5.00
CA THR A 14 -44.92 5.93 -5.53
C THR A 14 -43.58 6.35 -6.11
N THR A 15 -42.49 6.19 -5.33
CA THR A 15 -41.11 6.22 -5.84
C THR A 15 -40.88 4.96 -6.66
N THR A 16 -40.85 5.10 -7.97
CA THR A 16 -40.33 4.06 -8.88
C THR A 16 -38.83 3.95 -8.61
N LEU A 17 -38.41 2.83 -8.01
CA LEU A 17 -37.04 2.38 -8.00
C LEU A 17 -36.61 2.19 -9.46
N ALA A 18 -35.81 3.12 -9.97
CA ALA A 18 -35.08 2.91 -11.21
C ALA A 18 -34.11 1.77 -10.98
N ALA A 19 -34.31 0.65 -11.63
CA ALA A 19 -33.35 -0.43 -11.70
C ALA A 19 -32.04 0.12 -12.24
N CYS A 20 -30.92 -0.16 -11.56
CA CYS A 20 -29.57 0.09 -12.03
C CYS A 20 -29.38 -0.64 -13.37
N GLY A 21 -29.55 0.09 -14.47
CA GLY A 21 -29.06 -0.33 -15.77
C GLY A 21 -27.53 -0.25 -15.72
N SER A 22 -26.85 -1.32 -16.08
CA SER A 22 -25.40 -1.32 -16.35
C SER A 22 -25.11 -0.16 -17.31
N ASN A 23 -24.32 0.82 -16.87
CA ASN A 23 -23.87 1.95 -17.69
C ASN A 23 -22.94 1.38 -18.78
N HIS A 24 -23.45 1.18 -20.00
CA HIS A 24 -22.71 0.72 -21.18
C HIS A 24 -21.59 1.66 -21.63
N ASN A 25 -21.31 2.75 -20.90
CA ASN A 25 -20.30 3.78 -21.20
C ASN A 25 -19.20 3.90 -20.13
N GLU A 26 -19.14 3.05 -19.12
CA GLU A 26 -18.06 3.08 -18.13
C GLU A 26 -16.77 2.56 -18.76
N PRO A 27 -15.63 3.27 -18.63
CA PRO A 27 -14.34 2.82 -19.14
C PRO A 27 -14.00 1.39 -18.68
N LEU A 28 -13.34 0.61 -19.55
CA LEU A 28 -13.05 -0.82 -19.27
C LEU A 28 -12.25 -1.02 -17.99
N TYR A 29 -11.37 -0.10 -17.64
CA TYR A 29 -10.58 -0.21 -16.40
C TYR A 29 -11.41 -0.01 -15.12
N TYR A 30 -12.61 0.58 -15.19
CA TYR A 30 -13.54 0.67 -14.07
C TYR A 30 -14.49 -0.51 -13.94
N GLN A 31 -14.58 -1.34 -14.98
CA GLN A 31 -15.40 -2.55 -14.95
C GLN A 31 -14.66 -3.67 -14.26
N SER A 32 -15.30 -4.38 -13.32
CA SER A 32 -14.72 -5.58 -12.72
C SER A 32 -14.77 -6.78 -13.69
N GLY A 33 -13.84 -7.70 -13.53
CA GLY A 33 -13.95 -9.04 -14.07
C GLY A 33 -15.08 -9.83 -13.40
N GLU A 34 -15.29 -11.09 -13.85
CA GLU A 34 -16.25 -12.00 -13.23
C GLU A 34 -15.73 -12.63 -11.93
N SER A 35 -14.41 -12.74 -11.80
CA SER A 35 -13.73 -13.36 -10.66
C SER A 35 -12.37 -12.72 -10.43
N LEU A 36 -11.68 -13.14 -9.38
CA LEU A 36 -10.28 -12.79 -9.10
C LEU A 36 -9.38 -14.01 -9.31
N SER A 37 -8.05 -13.77 -9.44
CA SER A 37 -7.05 -14.84 -9.52
C SER A 37 -7.10 -15.73 -8.28
N SER A 38 -6.85 -17.03 -8.47
CA SER A 38 -6.57 -17.96 -7.38
C SER A 38 -5.23 -17.64 -6.71
N PHE A 39 -5.06 -18.07 -5.46
CA PHE A 39 -3.82 -17.96 -4.67
C PHE A 39 -3.51 -19.24 -3.88
N ASP A 40 -4.19 -20.36 -4.19
CA ASP A 40 -4.12 -21.63 -3.47
C ASP A 40 -3.19 -22.67 -4.15
N GLN A 41 -2.25 -22.22 -4.97
CA GLN A 41 -1.24 -23.04 -5.62
C GLN A 41 -0.35 -23.76 -4.58
N ASP A 42 0.19 -24.93 -4.98
CA ASP A 42 1.03 -25.75 -4.11
C ASP A 42 2.47 -25.26 -4.02
N THR A 43 2.94 -24.49 -5.02
CA THR A 43 4.29 -23.92 -5.08
C THR A 43 4.28 -22.44 -5.42
N PHE A 44 5.35 -21.72 -5.05
CA PHE A 44 5.50 -20.32 -5.42
C PHE A 44 5.69 -20.13 -6.93
N GLU A 45 6.34 -21.06 -7.60
CA GLU A 45 6.53 -21.02 -9.07
C GLU A 45 5.18 -21.11 -9.80
N GLU A 46 4.29 -22.01 -9.39
CA GLU A 46 2.93 -22.10 -9.91
C GLU A 46 2.14 -20.81 -9.65
N TYR A 47 2.22 -20.27 -8.43
CA TYR A 47 1.59 -19.00 -8.09
C TYR A 47 2.05 -17.87 -9.01
N VAL A 48 3.37 -17.72 -9.26
CA VAL A 48 3.90 -16.71 -10.17
C VAL A 48 3.37 -16.93 -11.59
N SER A 49 3.45 -18.16 -12.10
CA SER A 49 3.04 -18.51 -13.46
C SER A 49 1.56 -18.24 -13.71
N GLU A 50 0.69 -18.69 -12.81
CA GLU A 50 -0.75 -18.48 -12.91
C GLU A 50 -1.16 -17.02 -12.73
N THR A 51 -0.51 -16.30 -11.80
CA THR A 51 -0.72 -14.85 -11.63
C THR A 51 -0.32 -14.08 -12.88
N GLN A 52 0.80 -14.42 -13.52
CA GLN A 52 1.20 -13.79 -14.79
C GLN A 52 0.21 -14.08 -15.92
N ALA A 53 -0.29 -15.32 -16.01
CA ALA A 53 -1.32 -15.68 -16.97
C ALA A 53 -2.62 -14.90 -16.74
N TRP A 54 -3.02 -14.73 -15.48
CA TRP A 54 -4.17 -13.92 -15.08
C TRP A 54 -4.00 -12.44 -15.44
N ILE A 55 -2.86 -11.83 -15.08
CA ILE A 55 -2.54 -10.44 -15.44
C ILE A 55 -2.61 -10.29 -16.97
N ARG A 56 -2.01 -11.21 -17.72
CA ARG A 56 -1.99 -11.16 -19.19
C ARG A 56 -3.41 -11.16 -19.78
N ALA A 57 -4.32 -11.91 -19.20
CA ALA A 57 -5.69 -12.07 -19.70
C ALA A 57 -6.58 -10.87 -19.33
N GLU A 58 -6.44 -10.33 -18.10
CA GLU A 58 -7.43 -9.41 -17.51
C GLU A 58 -6.97 -7.96 -17.40
N ARG A 59 -5.67 -7.71 -17.61
CA ARG A 59 -5.10 -6.37 -17.44
C ARG A 59 -5.58 -5.39 -18.49
N TYR A 60 -5.97 -4.20 -18.03
CA TYR A 60 -6.07 -3.00 -18.86
C TYR A 60 -4.67 -2.41 -19.04
N TYR A 61 -4.12 -2.50 -20.23
CA TYR A 61 -2.77 -2.05 -20.56
C TYR A 61 -2.74 -0.56 -20.86
N LEU A 62 -1.76 0.14 -20.31
CA LEU A 62 -1.53 1.57 -20.53
C LEU A 62 -0.43 1.86 -21.54
N THR A 63 0.42 0.86 -21.85
CA THR A 63 1.52 0.99 -22.80
C THR A 63 1.47 -0.10 -23.86
N GLU A 64 2.20 0.09 -24.95
CA GLU A 64 2.37 -0.93 -25.98
C GLU A 64 3.24 -2.11 -25.53
N ASP A 65 4.13 -1.91 -24.55
CA ASP A 65 4.98 -2.96 -23.99
C ASP A 65 4.25 -3.75 -22.88
N LYS A 66 3.30 -4.59 -23.31
CA LYS A 66 2.47 -5.39 -22.42
C LYS A 66 3.26 -6.35 -21.55
N GLU A 67 4.29 -6.98 -22.11
CA GLU A 67 5.11 -7.94 -21.36
C GLU A 67 5.88 -7.24 -20.23
N ARG A 68 6.34 -6.01 -20.45
CA ARG A 68 6.94 -5.20 -19.39
C ARG A 68 5.93 -4.86 -18.30
N GLU A 69 4.70 -4.45 -18.62
CA GLU A 69 3.67 -4.18 -17.62
C GLU A 69 3.33 -5.45 -16.81
N ILE A 70 3.22 -6.62 -17.47
CA ILE A 70 3.01 -7.89 -16.78
C ILE A 70 4.16 -8.15 -15.80
N ALA A 71 5.41 -8.06 -16.27
CA ALA A 71 6.58 -8.35 -15.45
C ALA A 71 6.73 -7.42 -14.23
N LEU A 72 6.32 -6.15 -14.37
CA LEU A 72 6.39 -5.15 -13.30
C LEU A 72 5.29 -5.34 -12.25
N ASN A 73 4.14 -5.90 -12.64
CA ASN A 73 3.01 -6.14 -11.72
C ASN A 73 2.96 -7.58 -11.16
N SER A 74 3.87 -8.44 -11.58
CA SER A 74 3.91 -9.84 -11.15
C SER A 74 4.63 -10.05 -9.84
N PRO A 75 4.23 -11.05 -9.03
CA PRO A 75 5.03 -11.52 -7.91
C PRO A 75 6.38 -12.05 -8.39
N LYS A 76 7.41 -11.93 -7.55
CA LYS A 76 8.78 -12.34 -7.88
C LYS A 76 9.47 -13.03 -6.72
N GLU A 77 10.36 -13.96 -7.06
CA GLU A 77 11.36 -14.48 -6.14
C GLU A 77 12.73 -13.88 -6.46
N TYR A 78 13.40 -13.39 -5.45
CA TYR A 78 14.79 -12.94 -5.48
C TYR A 78 15.61 -13.96 -4.69
N ARG A 79 16.28 -14.86 -5.42
CA ARG A 79 17.07 -15.93 -4.83
C ARG A 79 18.55 -15.54 -4.83
N PRO A 80 19.18 -15.41 -3.64
CA PRO A 80 20.57 -15.03 -3.56
C PRO A 80 21.48 -16.16 -4.09
N SER A 81 22.67 -15.80 -4.54
CA SER A 81 23.69 -16.78 -4.96
C SER A 81 24.16 -17.67 -3.80
N LYS A 82 24.11 -17.14 -2.57
CA LYS A 82 24.42 -17.86 -1.33
C LYS A 82 23.37 -17.47 -0.28
N MET A 83 22.53 -18.41 0.09
CA MET A 83 21.53 -18.21 1.13
C MET A 83 22.15 -18.12 2.51
N ASN A 84 21.64 -17.19 3.34
CA ASN A 84 21.96 -17.10 4.77
C ASN A 84 21.09 -18.02 5.66
N GLY A 85 20.08 -18.67 5.09
CA GLY A 85 19.15 -19.57 5.78
C GLY A 85 17.83 -18.90 6.18
N GLU A 86 17.64 -17.63 5.85
CA GLU A 86 16.45 -16.85 6.18
C GLU A 86 15.68 -16.41 4.92
N ALA A 87 14.38 -16.18 5.08
CA ALA A 87 13.53 -15.71 4.01
C ALA A 87 12.66 -14.52 4.43
N ILE A 88 12.23 -13.74 3.44
CA ILE A 88 11.40 -12.55 3.63
C ILE A 88 10.24 -12.58 2.65
N LEU A 89 9.00 -12.45 3.14
CA LEU A 89 7.83 -12.19 2.30
C LEU A 89 7.48 -10.70 2.38
N LEU A 90 7.34 -10.03 1.22
CA LEU A 90 7.00 -8.61 1.11
C LEU A 90 5.61 -8.42 0.48
N VAL A 91 4.73 -7.66 1.16
CA VAL A 91 3.33 -7.45 0.79
C VAL A 91 3.06 -5.97 0.52
N HIS A 92 2.66 -5.63 -0.70
CA HIS A 92 2.41 -4.26 -1.15
C HIS A 92 1.15 -3.63 -0.54
N GLY A 93 0.97 -2.31 -0.73
CA GLY A 93 -0.17 -1.53 -0.27
C GLY A 93 -1.41 -1.63 -1.17
N LEU A 94 -2.52 -1.02 -0.72
CA LEU A 94 -3.75 -0.92 -1.51
C LEU A 94 -3.52 -0.07 -2.77
N GLY A 95 -3.99 -0.58 -3.89
CA GLY A 95 -3.83 0.04 -5.20
C GLY A 95 -2.45 -0.13 -5.83
N ASP A 96 -1.47 -0.67 -5.11
CA ASP A 96 -0.09 -0.86 -5.59
C ASP A 96 0.13 -2.24 -6.24
N SER A 97 1.38 -2.59 -6.45
CA SER A 97 1.83 -3.86 -7.00
C SER A 97 3.11 -4.34 -6.31
N PRO A 98 3.57 -5.57 -6.57
CA PRO A 98 4.85 -6.07 -6.06
C PRO A 98 6.06 -5.20 -6.39
N TYR A 99 5.93 -4.31 -7.38
CA TYR A 99 6.95 -3.34 -7.75
C TYR A 99 7.35 -2.43 -6.59
N SER A 100 6.45 -2.18 -5.64
CA SER A 100 6.71 -1.36 -4.44
C SER A 100 7.96 -1.81 -3.67
N PHE A 101 8.38 -3.05 -3.84
CA PHE A 101 9.52 -3.62 -3.13
C PHE A 101 10.71 -4.00 -4.02
N ILE A 102 10.73 -3.57 -5.30
CA ILE A 102 11.76 -4.04 -6.25
C ILE A 102 13.19 -3.74 -5.78
N ASP A 103 13.44 -2.53 -5.30
CA ASP A 103 14.77 -2.10 -4.85
C ASP A 103 15.14 -2.74 -3.51
N ILE A 104 14.19 -2.77 -2.57
CA ILE A 104 14.37 -3.36 -1.23
C ILE A 104 14.60 -4.87 -1.35
N ALA A 105 13.79 -5.57 -2.15
CA ALA A 105 13.93 -7.01 -2.34
C ALA A 105 15.28 -7.40 -2.95
N GLN A 106 15.77 -6.62 -3.92
CA GLN A 106 17.08 -6.84 -4.51
C GLN A 106 18.19 -6.65 -3.46
N ARG A 107 18.17 -5.55 -2.68
CA ARG A 107 19.18 -5.28 -1.65
C ARG A 107 19.20 -6.38 -0.58
N LEU A 108 18.03 -6.85 -0.13
CA LEU A 108 17.94 -7.93 0.84
C LEU A 108 18.42 -9.27 0.26
N SER A 109 18.13 -9.54 -1.01
CA SER A 109 18.66 -10.73 -1.69
C SER A 109 20.19 -10.69 -1.83
N ASP A 110 20.76 -9.52 -2.11
CA ASP A 110 22.22 -9.35 -2.17
C ASP A 110 22.90 -9.63 -0.81
N GLN A 111 22.16 -9.50 0.31
CA GLN A 111 22.58 -9.86 1.66
C GLN A 111 22.36 -11.34 2.02
N GLY A 112 21.85 -12.14 1.10
CA GLY A 112 21.68 -13.58 1.28
C GLY A 112 20.29 -14.04 1.70
N TYR A 113 19.31 -13.15 1.82
CA TYR A 113 17.91 -13.52 2.10
C TYR A 113 17.22 -14.05 0.84
N LEU A 114 16.44 -15.13 1.00
CA LEU A 114 15.43 -15.49 0.00
C LEU A 114 14.27 -14.51 0.11
N VAL A 115 14.04 -13.66 -0.90
CA VAL A 115 12.97 -12.66 -0.82
C VAL A 115 11.88 -12.98 -1.84
N ARG A 116 10.63 -12.97 -1.37
CA ARG A 116 9.44 -13.10 -2.24
C ARG A 116 8.56 -11.86 -2.11
N THR A 117 8.09 -11.37 -3.24
CA THR A 117 7.03 -10.38 -3.31
C THR A 117 5.75 -11.06 -3.80
N MET A 118 4.60 -10.67 -3.29
CA MET A 118 3.31 -11.24 -3.71
C MET A 118 2.39 -10.15 -4.28
N LEU A 119 1.39 -10.56 -5.07
CA LEU A 119 0.33 -9.70 -5.56
C LEU A 119 -0.95 -9.98 -4.77
N LEU A 120 -1.52 -8.96 -4.14
CA LEU A 120 -2.81 -9.09 -3.47
C LEU A 120 -3.95 -9.26 -4.49
N PRO A 121 -4.94 -10.14 -4.23
CA PRO A 121 -6.10 -10.29 -5.10
C PRO A 121 -6.77 -8.95 -5.43
N GLY A 122 -7.19 -8.77 -6.69
CA GLY A 122 -7.78 -7.55 -7.20
C GLY A 122 -6.79 -6.51 -7.73
N HIS A 123 -5.49 -6.76 -7.58
CA HIS A 123 -4.42 -5.89 -8.08
C HIS A 123 -3.79 -6.44 -9.37
N GLY A 124 -3.00 -5.61 -10.04
CA GLY A 124 -2.20 -5.98 -11.22
C GLY A 124 -2.98 -6.05 -12.54
N THR A 125 -4.30 -6.00 -12.54
CA THR A 125 -5.16 -6.11 -13.73
C THR A 125 -5.81 -4.79 -14.11
N LYS A 126 -6.90 -4.43 -13.47
CA LYS A 126 -7.64 -3.16 -13.65
C LYS A 126 -8.29 -2.76 -12.34
N VAL A 127 -8.45 -1.47 -12.11
CA VAL A 127 -8.94 -0.95 -10.82
C VAL A 127 -10.35 -1.43 -10.48
N GLY A 128 -11.18 -1.73 -11.50
CA GLY A 128 -12.52 -2.30 -11.32
C GLY A 128 -12.53 -3.61 -10.54
N ASP A 129 -11.45 -4.42 -10.61
CA ASP A 129 -11.35 -5.70 -9.91
C ASP A 129 -11.26 -5.54 -8.38
N LEU A 130 -10.87 -4.35 -7.90
CA LEU A 130 -10.95 -4.00 -6.48
C LEU A 130 -12.40 -3.89 -5.94
N LYS A 131 -13.42 -3.93 -6.79
CA LYS A 131 -14.83 -4.07 -6.37
C LYS A 131 -15.16 -5.48 -5.84
N LEU A 132 -14.31 -6.47 -6.12
CA LEU A 132 -14.51 -7.88 -5.77
C LEU A 132 -13.77 -8.33 -4.49
N VAL A 133 -12.93 -7.46 -3.90
CA VAL A 133 -12.05 -7.83 -2.80
C VAL A 133 -12.74 -7.81 -1.43
N SER A 134 -12.07 -8.42 -0.44
CA SER A 134 -12.38 -8.30 0.98
C SER A 134 -11.12 -8.42 1.83
N ALA A 135 -11.14 -7.87 3.05
CA ALA A 135 -10.05 -8.03 4.01
C ALA A 135 -9.72 -9.50 4.26
N LYS A 136 -10.75 -10.34 4.39
CA LYS A 136 -10.59 -11.80 4.56
C LYS A 136 -9.85 -12.45 3.40
N LEU A 137 -10.18 -12.07 2.15
CA LEU A 137 -9.54 -12.60 0.95
C LEU A 137 -8.04 -12.25 0.95
N TRP A 138 -7.69 -11.01 1.26
CA TRP A 138 -6.30 -10.59 1.36
C TRP A 138 -5.55 -11.32 2.48
N GLN A 139 -6.16 -11.50 3.66
CA GLN A 139 -5.56 -12.27 4.75
C GLN A 139 -5.27 -13.71 4.36
N GLN A 140 -6.22 -14.38 3.71
CA GLN A 140 -6.06 -15.77 3.25
C GLN A 140 -4.95 -15.88 2.21
N SER A 141 -4.84 -14.92 1.29
CA SER A 141 -3.78 -14.92 0.28
C SER A 141 -2.39 -14.71 0.91
N VAL A 142 -2.26 -13.81 1.88
CA VAL A 142 -1.01 -13.60 2.62
C VAL A 142 -0.64 -14.84 3.43
N GLU A 143 -1.59 -15.41 4.18
CA GLU A 143 -1.40 -16.65 4.95
C GLU A 143 -0.91 -17.80 4.07
N GLN A 144 -1.47 -17.98 2.88
CA GLN A 144 -1.06 -19.02 1.94
C GLN A 144 0.40 -18.81 1.50
N GLN A 145 0.80 -17.59 1.14
CA GLN A 145 2.17 -17.30 0.73
C GLN A 145 3.17 -17.45 1.88
N ILE A 146 2.79 -17.12 3.11
CA ILE A 146 3.62 -17.38 4.31
C ILE A 146 3.83 -18.89 4.47
N LYS A 147 2.76 -19.69 4.41
CA LYS A 147 2.85 -21.15 4.54
C LYS A 147 3.72 -21.79 3.45
N LEU A 148 3.63 -21.31 2.21
CA LEU A 148 4.51 -21.77 1.13
C LEU A 148 5.98 -21.47 1.47
N LEU A 149 6.29 -20.28 1.97
CA LEU A 149 7.65 -19.91 2.32
C LEU A 149 8.18 -20.71 3.53
N GLN A 150 7.35 -20.91 4.56
CA GLN A 150 7.69 -21.70 5.76
C GLN A 150 7.94 -23.19 5.48
N ARG A 151 7.41 -23.76 4.37
CA ARG A 151 7.75 -25.12 3.93
C ARG A 151 9.17 -25.25 3.41
N GLU A 152 9.76 -24.16 2.94
CA GLU A 152 11.11 -24.15 2.34
C GLU A 152 12.19 -23.66 3.32
N VAL A 153 11.84 -22.72 4.20
CA VAL A 153 12.76 -22.05 5.12
C VAL A 153 12.14 -21.91 6.50
N ASN A 154 12.88 -22.27 7.54
CA ASN A 154 12.38 -22.21 8.93
C ASN A 154 12.38 -20.79 9.53
N SER A 155 13.26 -19.92 9.05
CA SER A 155 13.45 -18.55 9.56
C SER A 155 12.82 -17.55 8.60
N VAL A 156 11.67 -16.98 8.94
CA VAL A 156 10.88 -16.12 8.06
C VAL A 156 10.60 -14.77 8.70
N TRP A 157 10.92 -13.71 7.96
CA TRP A 157 10.51 -12.34 8.23
C TRP A 157 9.31 -11.96 7.37
N LEU A 158 8.42 -11.12 7.89
CA LEU A 158 7.32 -10.57 7.12
C LEU A 158 7.51 -9.06 6.95
N GLY A 159 7.43 -8.62 5.70
CA GLY A 159 7.47 -7.20 5.38
C GLY A 159 6.20 -6.71 4.69
N GLY A 160 5.82 -5.47 4.94
CA GLY A 160 4.64 -4.89 4.33
C GLY A 160 4.70 -3.38 4.21
N TYR A 161 4.01 -2.88 3.19
CA TYR A 161 3.78 -1.46 2.97
C TYR A 161 2.29 -1.13 3.14
N SER A 162 1.99 -0.10 3.93
CA SER A 162 0.63 0.41 4.07
C SER A 162 -0.37 -0.68 4.50
N THR A 163 -1.36 -1.02 3.67
CA THR A 163 -2.30 -2.14 3.90
C THR A 163 -1.58 -3.49 4.04
N GLY A 164 -0.53 -3.72 3.24
CA GLY A 164 0.29 -4.92 3.37
C GLY A 164 0.92 -5.05 4.76
N ALA A 165 1.35 -3.92 5.36
CA ALA A 165 1.85 -3.90 6.73
C ALA A 165 0.78 -4.30 7.76
N ASN A 166 -0.49 -3.90 7.57
CA ASN A 166 -1.59 -4.36 8.43
C ASN A 166 -1.76 -5.89 8.36
N LEU A 167 -1.73 -6.45 7.14
CA LEU A 167 -1.93 -7.87 6.91
C LEU A 167 -0.82 -8.70 7.55
N VAL A 168 0.45 -8.34 7.32
CA VAL A 168 1.60 -9.07 7.88
C VAL A 168 1.68 -8.91 9.40
N THR A 169 1.38 -7.72 9.93
CA THR A 169 1.36 -7.51 11.39
C THR A 169 0.26 -8.33 12.04
N SER A 170 -0.95 -8.33 11.45
CA SER A 170 -2.07 -9.14 11.95
C SER A 170 -1.75 -10.63 11.98
N TYR A 171 -1.01 -11.14 11.01
CA TYR A 171 -0.55 -12.52 11.01
C TYR A 171 0.52 -12.75 12.08
N ALA A 172 1.56 -11.91 12.13
CA ALA A 172 2.70 -12.06 13.02
C ALA A 172 2.34 -12.00 14.53
N LEU A 173 1.30 -11.25 14.88
CA LEU A 173 0.81 -11.19 16.26
C LEU A 173 0.16 -12.51 16.74
N ASN A 174 -0.03 -13.50 15.85
CA ASN A 174 -0.60 -14.81 16.13
C ASN A 174 0.33 -15.96 15.73
N ASP A 175 1.59 -15.69 15.34
CA ASP A 175 2.57 -16.71 14.94
C ASP A 175 3.95 -16.42 15.52
N ASP A 176 4.29 -17.11 16.61
CA ASP A 176 5.55 -16.96 17.33
C ASP A 176 6.75 -17.55 16.56
N SER A 177 6.55 -18.28 15.48
CA SER A 177 7.61 -18.89 14.68
C SER A 177 8.36 -17.90 13.78
N LEU A 178 7.80 -16.69 13.59
CA LEU A 178 8.38 -15.65 12.76
C LEU A 178 9.54 -14.93 13.44
N ASN A 179 10.51 -14.47 12.65
CA ASN A 179 11.69 -13.77 13.15
C ASN A 179 11.40 -12.29 13.53
N GLY A 180 10.48 -11.64 12.85
CA GLY A 180 10.11 -10.25 13.09
C GLY A 180 9.40 -9.59 11.93
N LEU A 181 9.30 -8.26 11.96
CA LEU A 181 8.54 -7.45 11.02
C LEU A 181 9.38 -6.36 10.36
N ILE A 182 9.06 -6.06 9.09
CA ILE A 182 9.63 -4.97 8.27
C ILE A 182 8.48 -4.11 7.76
N LEU A 183 8.27 -2.94 8.36
CA LEU A 183 7.07 -2.13 8.15
C LEU A 183 7.41 -0.78 7.50
N PHE A 184 6.86 -0.54 6.31
CA PHE A 184 6.93 0.73 5.61
C PHE A 184 5.59 1.44 5.68
N SER A 185 5.53 2.62 6.28
CA SER A 185 4.30 3.43 6.44
C SER A 185 3.08 2.58 6.81
N PRO A 186 3.14 1.79 7.93
CA PRO A 186 2.07 0.85 8.27
C PRO A 186 0.74 1.58 8.49
N ALA A 187 -0.29 1.16 7.79
CA ALA A 187 -1.60 1.78 7.80
C ALA A 187 -2.47 1.31 8.98
N PHE A 188 -1.88 1.22 10.17
CA PHE A 188 -2.58 0.77 11.38
C PHE A 188 -3.80 1.59 11.72
N LYS A 189 -3.79 2.88 11.35
CA LYS A 189 -4.92 3.79 11.50
C LYS A 189 -4.93 4.79 10.37
N ALA A 190 -6.09 4.96 9.72
CA ALA A 190 -6.27 5.97 8.69
C ALA A 190 -6.18 7.38 9.26
N GLN A 191 -5.58 8.32 8.51
CA GLN A 191 -5.59 9.74 8.84
C GLN A 191 -7.00 10.34 8.70
N SER A 192 -7.76 9.86 7.72
CA SER A 192 -9.11 10.37 7.45
C SER A 192 -10.13 9.89 8.48
N ASN A 193 -10.83 10.83 9.10
CA ASN A 193 -11.96 10.54 9.99
C ASN A 193 -13.20 9.98 9.25
N LEU A 194 -13.20 10.00 7.92
CA LEU A 194 -14.28 9.45 7.09
C LEU A 194 -14.09 7.95 6.81
N ALA A 195 -12.91 7.39 7.09
CA ALA A 195 -12.63 5.97 6.85
C ALA A 195 -13.70 5.02 7.45
N PRO A 196 -14.23 5.23 8.66
CA PRO A 196 -15.29 4.38 9.21
C PRO A 196 -16.57 4.35 8.37
N MET A 197 -16.86 5.44 7.65
CA MET A 197 -18.09 5.54 6.84
C MET A 197 -18.06 4.61 5.62
N THR A 198 -16.88 4.20 5.16
CA THR A 198 -16.72 3.28 4.04
C THR A 198 -17.44 1.96 4.26
N GLN A 199 -17.57 1.50 5.53
CA GLN A 199 -18.29 0.28 5.91
C GLN A 199 -19.77 0.31 5.51
N TRP A 200 -20.39 1.48 5.50
CA TRP A 200 -21.77 1.68 5.06
C TRP A 200 -21.85 2.14 3.61
N ALA A 201 -20.97 3.04 3.20
CA ALA A 201 -20.96 3.63 1.88
C ALA A 201 -20.79 2.59 0.75
N GLN A 202 -20.03 1.50 1.00
CA GLN A 202 -19.83 0.42 0.03
C GLN A 202 -21.11 -0.25 -0.50
N TYR A 203 -22.25 -0.09 0.18
CA TYR A 203 -23.53 -0.66 -0.26
C TYR A 203 -24.34 0.30 -1.15
N PHE A 204 -23.89 1.56 -1.28
CA PHE A 204 -24.62 2.61 -1.99
C PHE A 204 -23.77 3.36 -3.02
N MET A 205 -22.45 3.22 -2.95
CA MET A 205 -21.49 3.92 -3.80
C MET A 205 -20.42 2.93 -4.29
N ASP A 206 -20.15 2.96 -5.58
CA ASP A 206 -19.11 2.10 -6.17
C ASP A 206 -17.71 2.64 -5.93
N TRP A 207 -17.56 3.96 -5.86
CA TRP A 207 -16.27 4.63 -5.82
C TRP A 207 -16.13 5.55 -4.60
N ALA A 208 -14.99 5.47 -3.95
CA ALA A 208 -14.54 6.44 -2.96
C ALA A 208 -13.82 7.60 -3.65
N ASP A 209 -13.09 7.30 -4.73
CA ASP A 209 -12.36 8.25 -5.55
C ASP A 209 -12.23 7.73 -6.98
N GLN A 210 -12.27 8.62 -7.99
CA GLN A 210 -12.10 8.28 -9.39
C GLN A 210 -11.14 9.27 -10.04
N ASP A 211 -9.92 8.80 -10.32
CA ASP A 211 -8.87 9.53 -11.01
C ASP A 211 -8.51 8.86 -12.35
N PRO A 212 -7.88 9.58 -13.28
CA PRO A 212 -7.34 8.96 -14.48
C PRO A 212 -6.37 7.82 -14.13
N GLU A 213 -6.56 6.66 -14.79
CA GLU A 213 -5.64 5.53 -14.69
C GLU A 213 -4.49 5.73 -15.66
N ASP A 214 -3.47 6.50 -15.26
CA ASP A 214 -2.31 6.86 -16.07
C ASP A 214 -0.99 6.25 -15.58
N ASN A 215 -1.06 5.43 -14.52
CA ASN A 215 0.09 4.79 -13.89
C ASN A 215 0.01 3.26 -13.99
N TYR A 216 0.89 2.66 -14.78
CA TYR A 216 0.91 1.21 -15.01
C TYR A 216 1.44 0.36 -13.83
N LEU A 217 1.83 0.97 -12.71
CA LEU A 217 2.37 0.29 -11.52
C LEU A 217 1.40 0.30 -10.34
N ARG A 218 0.46 1.24 -10.35
CA ARG A 218 -0.54 1.39 -9.31
C ARG A 218 -1.83 1.97 -9.87
N TYR A 219 -2.92 1.75 -9.16
CA TYR A 219 -4.20 2.37 -9.50
C TYR A 219 -4.30 3.81 -8.98
N GLY A 220 -4.91 4.69 -9.76
CA GLY A 220 -5.25 6.06 -9.39
C GLY A 220 -6.54 6.11 -8.57
N SER A 221 -7.56 5.39 -9.03
CA SER A 221 -8.90 5.38 -8.43
C SER A 221 -9.03 4.37 -7.27
N LEU A 222 -10.07 4.57 -6.44
CA LEU A 222 -10.34 3.73 -5.27
C LEU A 222 -11.81 3.32 -5.22
N PRO A 223 -12.17 2.06 -5.52
CA PRO A 223 -13.51 1.55 -5.27
C PRO A 223 -13.87 1.58 -3.77
N MET A 224 -15.12 1.93 -3.46
CA MET A 224 -15.61 2.01 -2.08
C MET A 224 -15.49 0.66 -1.35
N LYS A 225 -15.66 -0.45 -2.06
CA LYS A 225 -15.47 -1.81 -1.53
C LYS A 225 -14.03 -2.04 -1.05
N ALA A 226 -13.04 -1.58 -1.81
CA ALA A 226 -11.63 -1.68 -1.45
C ALA A 226 -11.30 -0.78 -0.24
N ALA A 227 -11.83 0.45 -0.23
CA ALA A 227 -11.69 1.36 0.92
C ALA A 227 -12.29 0.76 2.20
N ALA A 228 -13.45 0.12 2.11
CA ALA A 228 -14.09 -0.58 3.23
C ALA A 228 -13.25 -1.79 3.71
N SER A 229 -12.72 -2.59 2.77
CA SER A 229 -11.85 -3.72 3.08
C SER A 229 -10.55 -3.27 3.74
N TYR A 230 -9.95 -2.18 3.27
CA TYR A 230 -8.80 -1.54 3.91
C TYR A 230 -9.13 -1.13 5.35
N TYR A 231 -10.23 -0.41 5.55
CA TYR A 231 -10.63 0.02 6.89
C TYR A 231 -10.87 -1.19 7.83
N GLU A 232 -11.43 -2.28 7.33
CA GLU A 232 -11.56 -3.53 8.10
C GLU A 232 -10.19 -4.05 8.56
N THR A 233 -9.15 -4.02 7.70
CA THR A 233 -7.80 -4.41 8.12
C THR A 233 -7.24 -3.51 9.22
N THR A 234 -7.54 -2.20 9.20
CA THR A 234 -7.12 -1.28 10.27
C THR A 234 -7.79 -1.62 11.60
N GLN A 235 -9.08 -1.94 11.58
CA GLN A 235 -9.81 -2.32 12.80
C GLN A 235 -9.26 -3.63 13.40
N GLN A 236 -8.98 -4.61 12.54
CA GLN A 236 -8.46 -5.91 12.97
C GLN A 236 -7.07 -5.79 13.59
N VAL A 237 -6.14 -5.09 12.92
CA VAL A 237 -4.78 -4.91 13.46
C VAL A 237 -4.78 -4.09 14.74
N GLN A 238 -5.59 -3.04 14.86
CA GLN A 238 -5.74 -2.26 16.10
C GLN A 238 -6.26 -3.12 17.25
N GLN A 239 -7.27 -3.97 16.99
CA GLN A 239 -7.80 -4.88 18.00
C GLN A 239 -6.74 -5.89 18.48
N GLN A 240 -5.93 -6.41 17.55
CA GLN A 240 -4.87 -7.36 17.88
C GLN A 240 -3.73 -6.69 18.64
N LEU A 241 -3.25 -5.53 18.19
CA LEU A 241 -2.24 -4.74 18.89
C LEU A 241 -2.67 -4.38 20.33
N SER A 242 -3.95 -4.02 20.51
CA SER A 242 -4.48 -3.72 21.86
C SER A 242 -4.51 -4.93 22.80
N LYS A 243 -4.57 -6.15 22.27
CA LYS A 243 -4.60 -7.42 23.02
C LYS A 243 -3.21 -8.01 23.24
N ALA A 244 -2.28 -7.74 22.35
CA ALA A 244 -0.95 -8.36 22.36
C ALA A 244 -0.11 -7.93 23.58
N GLY A 245 -0.35 -6.74 24.14
CA GLY A 245 0.47 -6.16 25.21
C GLY A 245 1.86 -5.78 24.71
N SER A 246 2.74 -6.75 24.46
CA SER A 246 4.05 -6.55 23.84
C SER A 246 4.30 -7.59 22.74
N TYR A 247 5.02 -7.18 21.70
CA TYR A 247 5.56 -8.05 20.65
C TYR A 247 7.08 -8.12 20.84
N ASP A 248 7.58 -9.30 21.14
CA ASP A 248 8.95 -9.53 21.60
C ASP A 248 9.98 -9.73 20.47
N LYS A 249 9.51 -9.84 19.21
CA LYS A 249 10.39 -9.95 18.04
C LYS A 249 10.83 -8.57 17.55
N PRO A 250 12.01 -8.46 16.91
CA PRO A 250 12.47 -7.20 16.36
C PRO A 250 11.58 -6.69 15.23
N VAL A 251 11.41 -5.38 15.17
CA VAL A 251 10.60 -4.68 14.15
C VAL A 251 11.44 -3.55 13.55
N PHE A 252 11.63 -3.58 12.23
CA PHE A 252 12.02 -2.40 11.49
C PHE A 252 10.75 -1.63 11.08
N MET A 253 10.75 -0.33 11.30
CA MET A 253 9.66 0.54 10.84
C MET A 253 10.25 1.77 10.15
N LEU A 254 9.66 2.18 9.02
CA LEU A 254 9.97 3.44 8.35
C LEU A 254 8.70 4.27 8.25
N LEU A 255 8.76 5.51 8.71
CA LEU A 255 7.67 6.47 8.69
C LEU A 255 8.14 7.81 8.11
N SER A 256 7.25 8.51 7.42
CA SER A 256 7.47 9.89 6.97
C SER A 256 6.63 10.85 7.80
N GLU A 257 7.25 11.97 8.24
CA GLU A 257 6.54 13.05 8.94
C GLU A 257 5.45 13.69 8.06
N GLY A 258 5.71 13.81 6.77
CA GLY A 258 4.78 14.36 5.78
C GLY A 258 3.70 13.37 5.30
N ASP A 259 3.60 12.17 5.88
CA ASP A 259 2.57 11.22 5.50
C ASP A 259 1.16 11.74 5.84
N THR A 260 0.32 11.90 4.81
CA THR A 260 -1.07 12.40 4.91
C THR A 260 -2.12 11.28 4.77
N VAL A 261 -1.68 10.03 4.59
CA VAL A 261 -2.56 8.86 4.40
C VAL A 261 -2.87 8.16 5.71
N ILE A 262 -1.85 8.00 6.57
CA ILE A 262 -1.95 7.26 7.83
C ILE A 262 -1.85 8.17 9.06
N ASP A 263 -2.44 7.76 10.18
CA ASP A 263 -2.15 8.36 11.49
C ASP A 263 -0.79 7.85 12.00
N LYS A 264 0.27 8.55 11.60
CA LYS A 264 1.64 8.24 12.01
C LYS A 264 1.85 8.29 13.52
N SER A 265 1.08 9.12 14.23
CA SER A 265 1.17 9.19 15.70
C SER A 265 0.73 7.88 16.35
N PHE A 266 -0.29 7.22 15.79
CA PHE A 266 -0.69 5.89 16.23
C PHE A 266 0.40 4.84 15.95
N ALA A 267 1.03 4.87 14.76
CA ALA A 267 2.13 3.96 14.42
C ALA A 267 3.34 4.14 15.35
N VAL A 268 3.72 5.39 15.64
CA VAL A 268 4.77 5.74 16.63
C VAL A 268 4.39 5.24 18.02
N GLN A 269 3.13 5.41 18.44
CA GLN A 269 2.66 4.88 19.72
C GLN A 269 2.84 3.36 19.78
N GLN A 270 2.46 2.62 18.73
CA GLN A 270 2.67 1.17 18.70
C GLN A 270 4.15 0.80 18.73
N PHE A 271 5.01 1.54 18.02
CA PHE A 271 6.45 1.33 18.06
C PHE A 271 7.02 1.46 19.48
N THR A 272 6.55 2.44 20.25
CA THR A 272 7.05 2.71 21.60
C THR A 272 6.43 1.84 22.67
N THR A 273 5.18 1.36 22.51
CA THR A 273 4.43 0.65 23.56
C THR A 273 4.25 -0.83 23.31
N THR A 274 4.17 -1.26 22.04
CA THR A 274 3.92 -2.66 21.65
C THR A 274 5.17 -3.32 21.08
N PHE A 275 5.89 -2.65 20.17
CA PHE A 275 7.11 -3.16 19.54
C PHE A 275 8.34 -2.81 20.38
N THR A 276 8.41 -3.37 21.59
CA THR A 276 9.37 -2.96 22.63
C THR A 276 10.71 -3.70 22.58
N ASN A 277 10.89 -4.64 21.65
CA ASN A 277 12.16 -5.32 21.48
C ASN A 277 13.30 -4.30 21.29
N PRO A 278 14.42 -4.38 22.06
CA PRO A 278 15.52 -3.42 21.99
C PRO A 278 16.25 -3.43 20.65
N ASN A 279 16.12 -4.50 19.86
CA ASN A 279 16.67 -4.60 18.52
C ASN A 279 15.76 -4.00 17.45
N SER A 280 14.54 -3.54 17.80
CA SER A 280 13.67 -2.81 16.88
C SER A 280 14.27 -1.46 16.54
N HIS A 281 14.00 -0.97 15.31
CA HIS A 281 14.47 0.33 14.86
C HIS A 281 13.41 1.05 14.03
N LEU A 282 13.28 2.37 14.24
CA LEU A 282 12.43 3.26 13.46
C LEU A 282 13.27 4.27 12.69
N VAL A 283 13.14 4.28 11.38
CA VAL A 283 13.62 5.35 10.51
C VAL A 283 12.51 6.39 10.37
N TRP A 284 12.81 7.62 10.77
CA TRP A 284 11.91 8.76 10.67
C TRP A 284 12.38 9.71 9.57
N LEU A 285 11.60 9.85 8.51
CA LEU A 285 11.84 10.78 7.42
C LEU A 285 11.13 12.11 7.73
N GLY A 286 11.84 13.03 8.39
CA GLY A 286 11.31 14.32 8.85
C GLY A 286 12.18 14.97 9.91
N ASP A 287 11.81 16.20 10.31
CA ASP A 287 12.60 17.07 11.20
C ASP A 287 12.17 16.97 12.67
N ASN A 288 11.00 16.38 12.97
CA ASN A 288 10.45 16.25 14.32
C ASN A 288 10.30 14.78 14.75
N PRO A 289 11.41 14.06 15.00
CA PRO A 289 11.37 12.63 15.32
C PRO A 289 10.74 12.35 16.69
N PRO A 290 10.16 11.15 16.88
CA PRO A 290 9.79 10.65 18.18
C PRO A 290 11.00 10.57 19.14
N LYS A 291 10.75 10.77 20.44
CA LYS A 291 11.78 10.66 21.48
C LYS A 291 11.92 9.20 21.93
N ASP A 292 12.66 8.41 21.17
CA ASP A 292 13.03 7.02 21.50
C ASP A 292 14.46 6.79 21.01
N GLN A 293 15.28 6.05 21.78
CA GLN A 293 16.67 5.75 21.43
C GLN A 293 16.82 4.85 20.19
N ARG A 294 15.75 4.17 19.79
CA ARG A 294 15.68 3.30 18.61
C ARG A 294 15.27 4.04 17.34
N VAL A 295 15.35 5.37 17.32
CA VAL A 295 14.93 6.19 16.18
C VAL A 295 16.13 6.87 15.53
N SER A 296 16.31 6.66 14.23
CA SER A 296 17.17 7.48 13.36
C SER A 296 16.29 8.45 12.56
N ALA A 297 16.69 9.70 12.45
CA ALA A 297 15.93 10.75 11.76
C ALA A 297 16.73 11.40 10.64
N TYR A 298 16.05 11.64 9.52
CA TYR A 298 16.62 12.24 8.33
C TYR A 298 15.70 13.35 7.81
N SER A 299 16.24 14.56 7.66
CA SER A 299 15.47 15.71 7.18
C SER A 299 14.98 15.50 5.75
N MET A 300 13.70 15.80 5.50
CA MET A 300 13.12 15.77 4.16
C MET A 300 13.05 17.15 3.51
N ASN A 301 13.68 18.17 4.09
CA ASN A 301 13.89 19.45 3.43
C ASN A 301 15.25 19.42 2.69
N LEU A 302 15.25 18.96 1.44
CA LEU A 302 16.44 18.70 0.62
C LEU A 302 16.38 19.48 -0.71
N PRO A 303 16.72 20.79 -0.72
CA PRO A 303 16.66 21.60 -1.94
C PRO A 303 17.51 21.08 -3.11
N SER A 304 18.62 20.39 -2.83
CA SER A 304 19.47 19.77 -3.86
C SER A 304 18.78 18.68 -4.65
N PHE A 305 17.83 17.96 -4.03
CA PHE A 305 16.97 16.94 -4.65
C PHE A 305 15.61 17.51 -5.05
N ARG A 306 15.36 18.80 -4.84
CA ARG A 306 14.02 19.42 -4.93
C ARG A 306 12.97 18.68 -4.11
N VAL A 307 13.35 18.21 -2.94
CA VAL A 307 12.42 17.62 -1.97
C VAL A 307 12.11 18.68 -0.92
N SER A 308 10.81 18.95 -0.72
CA SER A 308 10.31 19.88 0.29
C SER A 308 9.76 19.15 1.52
N GLU A 309 9.23 17.94 1.33
CA GLU A 309 8.66 17.14 2.41
C GLU A 309 8.58 15.65 2.00
N GLY A 310 8.59 14.76 3.00
CA GLY A 310 8.40 13.34 2.79
C GLY A 310 6.95 12.99 2.44
N SER A 311 6.69 11.75 1.97
CA SER A 311 5.36 11.27 1.61
C SER A 311 5.10 9.86 2.10
N HIS A 312 3.86 9.37 1.96
CA HIS A 312 3.45 8.01 2.31
C HIS A 312 4.29 6.92 1.62
N MET A 313 4.60 7.08 0.34
CA MET A 313 5.40 6.12 -0.44
C MET A 313 6.87 6.51 -0.57
N GLY A 314 7.27 7.67 -0.02
CA GLY A 314 8.61 8.22 -0.14
C GLY A 314 9.72 7.44 0.59
N GLY A 315 9.42 6.30 1.18
CA GLY A 315 10.38 5.40 1.82
C GLY A 315 10.73 4.14 1.02
N LEU A 316 10.08 3.91 -0.16
CA LEU A 316 10.10 2.61 -0.82
C LEU A 316 11.19 2.45 -1.89
N PHE A 317 11.43 3.47 -2.70
CA PHE A 317 12.24 3.36 -3.89
C PHE A 317 13.58 4.08 -3.74
N SER A 318 14.61 3.51 -4.35
CA SER A 318 15.91 4.17 -4.50
C SER A 318 15.78 5.43 -5.38
N PRO A 319 16.61 6.46 -5.17
CA PRO A 319 16.70 7.61 -6.08
C PRO A 319 17.00 7.22 -7.53
N GLU A 320 17.66 6.09 -7.76
CA GLU A 320 18.01 5.54 -9.08
C GLU A 320 16.93 4.61 -9.66
N ASN A 321 15.79 4.42 -8.98
CA ASN A 321 14.72 3.58 -9.49
C ASN A 321 14.25 4.06 -10.87
N LYS A 322 14.13 3.13 -11.80
CA LYS A 322 13.83 3.45 -13.22
C LYS A 322 12.43 3.98 -13.48
N GLU A 323 11.50 3.71 -12.56
CA GLU A 323 10.11 4.16 -12.69
C GLU A 323 9.80 5.32 -11.76
N TYR A 324 10.19 5.24 -10.49
CA TYR A 324 9.81 6.18 -9.44
C TYR A 324 10.98 6.96 -8.83
N GLY A 325 12.20 6.78 -9.31
CA GLY A 325 13.36 7.57 -8.88
C GLY A 325 13.36 8.99 -9.40
N ILE A 326 14.44 9.73 -9.16
CA ILE A 326 14.60 11.14 -9.56
C ILE A 326 14.39 11.33 -11.07
N GLU A 327 15.00 10.44 -11.88
CA GLU A 327 14.90 10.41 -13.34
C GLU A 327 13.90 9.32 -13.80
N GLY A 328 12.98 8.92 -12.92
CA GLY A 328 12.01 7.86 -13.19
C GLY A 328 10.99 8.25 -14.26
N LYS A 329 10.46 7.23 -14.94
CA LYS A 329 9.49 7.41 -16.04
C LYS A 329 8.10 7.81 -15.57
N VAL A 330 7.75 7.45 -14.31
CA VAL A 330 6.43 7.67 -13.73
C VAL A 330 6.52 8.78 -12.70
N ARG A 331 5.82 9.87 -12.95
CA ARG A 331 5.71 10.99 -12.04
C ARG A 331 4.25 11.16 -11.62
N ILE A 332 3.98 11.19 -10.32
CA ILE A 332 2.63 11.37 -9.79
C ILE A 332 2.38 12.87 -9.63
N CYS A 333 1.76 13.47 -10.64
CA CYS A 333 1.50 14.91 -10.73
C CYS A 333 0.22 15.35 -10.00
N ASP A 334 -0.71 14.42 -9.75
CA ASP A 334 -1.81 14.68 -8.84
C ASP A 334 -1.27 14.73 -7.41
N ASN A 335 -1.08 15.94 -6.91
CA ASN A 335 -0.57 16.24 -5.58
C ASN A 335 -1.42 17.25 -4.81
N GLY A 336 -2.71 17.40 -5.17
CA GLY A 336 -3.63 18.34 -4.55
C GLY A 336 -3.36 19.80 -4.94
N GLN A 337 -2.63 20.04 -6.03
CA GLN A 337 -2.32 21.36 -6.58
C GLN A 337 -3.36 21.81 -7.64
N PRO A 338 -3.39 23.09 -8.01
CA PRO A 338 -4.22 23.58 -9.10
C PRO A 338 -3.96 22.82 -10.40
N ILE A 339 -5.02 22.65 -11.23
CA ILE A 339 -4.93 21.91 -12.49
C ILE A 339 -3.84 22.46 -13.43
N GLU A 340 -3.59 23.76 -13.43
CA GLU A 340 -2.53 24.37 -14.23
C GLU A 340 -1.13 23.86 -13.84
N ASP A 341 -0.88 23.68 -12.56
CA ASP A 341 0.39 23.17 -12.07
C ASP A 341 0.49 21.65 -12.26
N THR A 342 -0.62 20.91 -12.17
CA THR A 342 -0.69 19.50 -12.56
C THR A 342 -0.31 19.33 -14.03
N LEU A 343 -0.85 20.15 -14.93
CA LEU A 343 -0.53 20.10 -16.36
C LEU A 343 0.94 20.45 -16.64
N LYS A 344 1.53 21.43 -15.93
CA LYS A 344 2.97 21.73 -16.02
C LYS A 344 3.82 20.53 -15.60
N CYS A 345 3.47 19.88 -14.49
CA CYS A 345 4.13 18.66 -14.05
C CYS A 345 4.06 17.56 -15.13
N GLN A 346 2.87 17.31 -15.70
CA GLN A 346 2.65 16.31 -16.75
C GLN A 346 3.39 16.65 -18.06
N SER A 347 3.59 17.93 -18.36
CA SER A 347 4.36 18.36 -19.54
C SER A 347 5.88 18.19 -19.38
N GLY A 348 6.34 17.74 -18.20
CA GLY A 348 7.76 17.50 -17.91
C GLY A 348 8.51 18.71 -17.36
N GLU A 349 7.80 19.76 -16.94
CA GLU A 349 8.45 20.87 -16.23
C GLU A 349 9.14 20.41 -14.95
N PRO A 350 10.20 21.12 -14.51
CA PRO A 350 10.86 20.82 -13.25
C PRO A 350 9.93 20.94 -12.06
N VAL A 351 9.89 19.88 -11.23
CA VAL A 351 9.01 19.82 -10.05
C VAL A 351 9.80 19.82 -8.74
N TRP A 352 9.11 20.16 -7.67
CA TRP A 352 9.49 19.85 -6.30
C TRP A 352 8.71 18.63 -5.83
N TYR A 353 9.30 17.82 -4.98
CA TYR A 353 8.68 16.60 -4.46
C TYR A 353 8.19 16.80 -3.03
N SER A 354 6.97 16.37 -2.75
CA SER A 354 6.34 16.51 -1.42
C SER A 354 5.26 15.45 -1.17
N SER A 355 4.63 15.51 0.00
CA SER A 355 3.40 14.78 0.28
C SER A 355 2.20 15.35 -0.47
N TYR A 356 1.11 14.58 -0.52
CA TYR A 356 -0.17 15.05 -1.05
C TYR A 356 -0.70 16.24 -0.25
N GLY A 357 -1.06 17.31 -0.94
CA GLY A 357 -1.59 18.53 -0.35
C GLY A 357 -0.55 19.49 0.23
N TYR A 358 0.74 19.13 0.26
CA TYR A 358 1.79 20.08 0.62
C TYR A 358 2.21 20.90 -0.60
N LEU A 359 1.99 22.22 -0.53
CA LEU A 359 2.21 23.15 -1.62
C LEU A 359 3.00 24.37 -1.15
N GLU A 360 3.91 24.86 -2.00
CA GLU A 360 4.68 26.07 -1.76
C GLU A 360 4.43 27.09 -2.88
N PRO A 361 4.29 28.38 -2.57
CA PRO A 361 4.07 29.43 -3.56
C PRO A 361 5.16 29.44 -4.64
N GLY A 362 4.74 29.42 -5.91
CA GLY A 362 5.65 29.49 -7.06
C GLY A 362 6.37 28.19 -7.40
N LYS A 363 6.04 27.08 -6.75
CA LYS A 363 6.56 25.73 -7.06
C LYS A 363 5.47 24.84 -7.64
N VAL A 364 5.83 24.05 -8.65
CA VAL A 364 5.04 22.92 -9.15
C VAL A 364 5.46 21.70 -8.38
N HIS A 365 4.50 20.96 -7.83
CA HIS A 365 4.79 19.80 -7.00
C HIS A 365 4.41 18.46 -7.68
N ALA A 366 5.17 17.42 -7.38
CA ALA A 366 4.83 16.03 -7.62
C ALA A 366 4.91 15.25 -6.31
N ARG A 367 4.21 14.10 -6.23
CA ARG A 367 4.31 13.20 -5.09
C ARG A 367 5.74 12.68 -4.97
N LEU A 368 6.34 12.77 -3.78
CA LEU A 368 7.62 12.12 -3.54
C LEU A 368 7.44 10.60 -3.56
N THR A 369 8.15 9.92 -4.43
CA THR A 369 8.09 8.46 -4.62
C THR A 369 9.34 7.76 -4.16
N PHE A 370 10.50 8.43 -4.16
CA PHE A 370 11.80 7.85 -3.80
C PHE A 370 12.24 8.31 -2.40
N ASN A 371 13.14 7.55 -1.81
CA ASN A 371 13.78 7.84 -0.53
C ASN A 371 15.18 8.41 -0.78
N PRO A 372 15.42 9.71 -0.53
CA PRO A 372 16.76 10.30 -0.65
C PRO A 372 17.82 9.65 0.25
N TYR A 373 17.38 8.94 1.30
CA TYR A 373 18.20 8.22 2.27
C TYR A 373 17.96 6.71 2.18
N PHE A 374 17.84 6.21 0.94
CA PHE A 374 17.52 4.79 0.72
C PHE A 374 18.61 3.88 1.29
N ASP A 375 19.87 4.17 1.02
CA ASP A 375 20.99 3.36 1.49
C ASP A 375 21.09 3.36 3.02
N GLU A 376 20.98 4.51 3.66
CA GLU A 376 20.98 4.63 5.12
C GLU A 376 19.78 3.90 5.74
N SER A 377 18.62 3.98 5.11
CA SER A 377 17.41 3.26 5.57
C SER A 377 17.58 1.75 5.48
N ILE A 378 18.21 1.27 4.41
CA ILE A 378 18.53 -0.16 4.24
C ILE A 378 19.59 -0.62 5.25
N GLU A 379 20.62 0.18 5.52
CA GLU A 379 21.62 -0.13 6.54
C GLU A 379 20.98 -0.29 7.93
N GLU A 380 20.00 0.55 8.29
CA GLU A 380 19.28 0.41 9.57
C GLU A 380 18.39 -0.85 9.57
N LEU A 381 17.76 -1.20 8.43
CA LEU A 381 17.03 -2.45 8.28
C LEU A 381 17.95 -3.65 8.45
N GLU A 382 19.11 -3.68 7.79
CA GLU A 382 20.10 -4.76 7.88
C GLU A 382 20.60 -4.97 9.33
N LYS A 383 20.78 -3.88 10.09
CA LYS A 383 21.11 -3.95 11.51
C LYS A 383 20.02 -4.64 12.34
N VAL A 384 18.74 -4.42 12.03
CA VAL A 384 17.62 -5.10 12.70
C VAL A 384 17.63 -6.59 12.39
N LEU A 385 17.80 -6.93 11.11
CA LEU A 385 17.80 -8.33 10.65
C LEU A 385 18.99 -9.14 11.21
N SER A 386 20.14 -8.51 11.46
CA SER A 386 21.38 -9.18 11.93
C SER A 386 21.46 -9.39 13.45
N LYS A 387 20.55 -8.79 14.24
CA LYS A 387 20.61 -8.79 15.72
C LYS A 387 19.71 -9.86 16.35
N GLN A 388 19.69 -11.07 15.83
CA GLN A 388 18.95 -12.20 16.44
C GLN A 388 19.71 -12.85 17.58
#